data_62c8ad22ad89d734d7c67707d728951a
#
_entry.id   62c8ad22ad89d734d7c67707d728951a
#
_cell.length_a   1.000
_cell.length_b   1.000
_cell.length_c   1.000
_cell.angle_alpha   90.00
_cell.angle_beta   90.00
_cell.angle_gamma   90.00
#
_symmetry.space_group_name_H-M   'P 1'
#
loop_
_entity.id
_entity.type
_entity.pdbx_description
1 polymer ?
#
loop_
_entity_poly.entity_id
_entity_poly.type
_entity_poly.pdbx_seq_one_letter_code
_entity_poly.pdbx_strand_id
1 'polypeptide(L)'
;MTAHLSARTAGFGEDGYFYVSYYDTKICRKSVVYTRVGDKDNYDKLYQTDKLGWVGQLGFSKENAYFSNVYEAGKGENLAAVSFYATDKDTEFEVYVVRNFEDVDSFKNREFVTSGSMKYAGYYTVDFPEEIELEDNERYAVVVNIKTPGAVHPIAIEYNADERTASFDISDGEGYISLYGEMWHRAETSEKCNVCLKAFTNKRVQ
;
A
#
# COMPACT_ATOMS: atom_id res chain seq x y z
N MET A 1 -26.40 -3.84 20.57
CA MET A 1 -25.03 -3.61 20.07
C MET A 1 -24.97 -2.17 19.60
N THR A 2 -24.28 -1.30 20.31
CA THR A 2 -24.19 0.13 20.00
C THR A 2 -22.95 0.33 19.15
N ALA A 3 -23.12 0.70 17.87
CA ALA A 3 -21.99 1.00 17.01
C ALA A 3 -21.61 2.48 17.19
N HIS A 4 -20.37 2.75 17.60
CA HIS A 4 -19.78 4.07 17.61
C HIS A 4 -19.30 4.40 16.20
N LEU A 5 -20.06 5.20 15.47
CA LEU A 5 -19.59 5.85 14.24
C LEU A 5 -19.44 7.33 14.53
N SER A 6 -18.26 7.91 14.25
CA SER A 6 -18.09 9.36 14.37
C SER A 6 -18.85 10.06 13.24
N ALA A 7 -20.11 10.37 13.47
CA ALA A 7 -20.99 11.08 12.53
C ALA A 7 -20.83 12.61 12.69
N ARG A 8 -19.61 13.14 12.64
CA ARG A 8 -19.40 14.59 12.78
C ARG A 8 -19.89 15.45 11.61
N THR A 9 -20.32 14.85 10.51
CA THR A 9 -20.65 15.58 9.27
C THR A 9 -22.07 15.39 8.74
N ALA A 10 -22.90 14.52 9.31
CA ALA A 10 -24.17 14.14 8.66
C ALA A 10 -25.45 14.61 9.38
N GLY A 11 -25.35 15.28 10.52
CA GLY A 11 -26.55 15.76 11.23
C GLY A 11 -27.53 14.68 11.69
N PHE A 12 -27.13 13.41 11.68
CA PHE A 12 -27.92 12.28 12.15
C PHE A 12 -27.40 11.78 13.50
N GLY A 13 -28.32 11.57 14.44
CA GLY A 13 -28.03 11.01 15.74
C GLY A 13 -27.99 12.04 16.87
N GLU A 14 -27.96 11.57 18.10
CA GLU A 14 -27.89 12.35 19.32
C GLU A 14 -26.61 11.95 20.07
N ASP A 15 -25.80 12.92 20.48
CA ASP A 15 -24.53 12.71 21.19
C ASP A 15 -23.53 11.73 20.51
N GLY A 16 -23.54 11.69 19.17
CA GLY A 16 -22.66 10.78 18.42
C GLY A 16 -23.20 9.36 18.28
N TYR A 17 -24.42 9.09 18.71
CA TYR A 17 -25.10 7.81 18.58
C TYR A 17 -26.22 7.88 17.58
N PHE A 18 -26.46 6.79 16.85
CA PHE A 18 -27.65 6.63 16.06
C PHE A 18 -28.18 5.18 16.16
N TYR A 19 -29.49 5.04 15.96
CA TYR A 19 -30.14 3.75 16.02
C TYR A 19 -30.29 3.18 14.61
N VAL A 20 -29.98 1.89 14.47
CA VAL A 20 -30.11 1.15 13.24
C VAL A 20 -30.94 -0.06 13.47
N SER A 21 -31.81 -0.38 12.49
CA SER A 21 -32.61 -1.58 12.53
C SER A 21 -31.72 -2.83 12.58
N TYR A 22 -32.06 -3.78 13.43
CA TYR A 22 -31.40 -5.09 13.49
C TYR A 22 -31.51 -5.87 12.16
N TYR A 23 -32.49 -5.50 11.34
CA TYR A 23 -32.74 -6.10 10.03
C TYR A 23 -32.11 -5.32 8.87
N ASP A 24 -31.31 -4.28 9.17
CA ASP A 24 -30.59 -3.57 8.13
C ASP A 24 -29.56 -4.50 7.47
N THR A 25 -29.66 -4.63 6.16
CA THR A 25 -28.83 -5.56 5.38
C THR A 25 -27.57 -4.92 4.85
N LYS A 26 -27.33 -3.63 5.08
CA LYS A 26 -26.21 -2.85 4.52
C LYS A 26 -25.16 -2.47 5.59
N ILE A 27 -25.60 -2.24 6.82
CA ILE A 27 -24.71 -1.85 7.91
C ILE A 27 -23.91 -3.03 8.42
N CYS A 28 -22.66 -2.80 8.78
CA CYS A 28 -21.70 -3.78 9.30
C CYS A 28 -21.32 -4.91 8.32
N ARG A 29 -21.62 -4.82 7.04
CA ARG A 29 -21.15 -5.80 6.05
C ARG A 29 -19.67 -5.66 5.70
N LYS A 30 -19.12 -4.43 5.85
CA LYS A 30 -17.69 -4.15 5.75
C LYS A 30 -17.29 -3.35 6.98
N SER A 31 -16.57 -3.98 7.87
CA SER A 31 -16.06 -3.33 9.09
C SER A 31 -14.55 -3.27 8.99
N VAL A 32 -13.98 -2.11 9.32
CA VAL A 32 -12.54 -1.92 9.47
C VAL A 32 -12.24 -1.84 10.96
N VAL A 33 -11.24 -2.58 11.42
CA VAL A 33 -10.77 -2.56 12.81
C VAL A 33 -9.33 -2.08 12.81
N TYR A 34 -9.07 -1.03 13.57
CA TYR A 34 -7.71 -0.55 13.83
C TYR A 34 -7.18 -1.26 15.06
N THR A 35 -6.23 -2.17 14.89
CA THR A 35 -5.67 -2.97 15.98
C THR A 35 -4.37 -2.41 16.55
N ARG A 36 -3.66 -1.61 15.75
CA ARG A 36 -2.45 -0.91 16.14
C ARG A 36 -2.47 0.47 15.51
N VAL A 37 -2.34 1.47 16.35
CA VAL A 37 -2.09 2.85 15.93
C VAL A 37 -0.73 3.20 16.50
N GLY A 38 0.26 3.35 15.64
CA GLY A 38 1.58 3.83 16.01
C GLY A 38 1.56 5.34 16.28
N ASP A 39 2.63 5.84 16.86
CA ASP A 39 2.83 7.27 16.98
C ASP A 39 2.99 7.90 15.59
N LYS A 40 2.55 9.15 15.44
CA LYS A 40 2.67 9.88 14.17
C LYS A 40 4.12 10.13 13.74
N ASP A 41 5.04 10.06 14.70
CA ASP A 41 6.47 10.36 14.53
C ASP A 41 7.34 9.08 14.52
N ASN A 42 6.74 7.91 14.19
CA ASN A 42 7.49 6.65 14.08
C ASN A 42 8.55 6.66 12.98
N TYR A 43 8.35 7.48 11.95
CA TYR A 43 9.28 7.66 10.82
C TYR A 43 9.38 9.15 10.50
N ASP A 44 10.53 9.57 10.01
CA ASP A 44 10.77 10.98 9.69
C ASP A 44 10.10 11.41 8.38
N LYS A 45 9.94 10.48 7.41
CA LYS A 45 9.33 10.80 6.12
C LYS A 45 8.54 9.62 5.54
N LEU A 46 7.47 9.97 4.85
CA LEU A 46 6.61 9.07 4.11
C LEU A 46 6.65 9.39 2.61
N TYR A 47 6.87 8.36 1.80
CA TYR A 47 6.74 8.39 0.36
C TYR A 47 5.47 7.62 -0.05
N GLN A 48 4.57 8.29 -0.77
CA GLN A 48 3.31 7.71 -1.22
C GLN A 48 2.77 8.41 -2.47
N THR A 49 2.06 7.68 -3.30
CA THR A 49 1.28 8.19 -4.44
C THR A 49 -0.21 7.89 -4.29
N ASP A 50 -0.57 6.84 -3.57
CA ASP A 50 -1.92 6.37 -3.28
C ASP A 50 -2.59 7.18 -2.14
N LYS A 51 -3.00 8.42 -2.39
CA LYS A 51 -3.60 9.33 -1.39
C LYS A 51 -4.98 8.89 -0.92
N LEU A 52 -5.74 8.19 -1.78
CA LEU A 52 -7.04 7.59 -1.45
C LEU A 52 -6.90 6.24 -0.77
N GLY A 53 -5.75 5.58 -0.94
CA GLY A 53 -5.53 4.22 -0.51
C GLY A 53 -6.27 3.18 -1.35
N TRP A 54 -6.73 2.09 -0.74
CA TRP A 54 -7.35 0.98 -1.47
C TRP A 54 -8.73 1.31 -2.01
N VAL A 55 -8.82 1.60 -3.31
CA VAL A 55 -10.06 1.84 -4.06
C VAL A 55 -10.47 0.59 -4.84
N GLY A 56 -9.52 -0.15 -5.42
CA GLY A 56 -9.76 -1.33 -6.21
C GLY A 56 -8.64 -2.36 -6.12
N GLN A 57 -8.75 -3.40 -6.94
CA GLN A 57 -7.79 -4.49 -6.99
C GLN A 57 -7.34 -4.76 -8.41
N LEU A 58 -6.08 -5.12 -8.56
CA LEU A 58 -5.45 -5.47 -9.84
C LEU A 58 -4.69 -6.79 -9.72
N GLY A 59 -4.53 -7.50 -10.83
CA GLY A 59 -3.76 -8.73 -10.89
C GLY A 59 -3.93 -9.45 -12.23
N PHE A 60 -3.35 -10.62 -12.32
CA PHE A 60 -3.21 -11.38 -13.56
C PHE A 60 -4.08 -12.65 -13.59
N SER A 61 -5.21 -12.65 -12.89
CA SER A 61 -6.06 -13.82 -12.65
C SER A 61 -5.29 -14.97 -11.97
N LYS A 62 -4.35 -14.59 -11.10
CA LYS A 62 -3.50 -15.49 -10.31
C LYS A 62 -3.41 -14.97 -8.88
N GLU A 63 -3.16 -15.91 -7.97
CA GLU A 63 -2.95 -15.62 -6.54
C GLU A 63 -1.65 -14.84 -6.27
N ASN A 64 -0.67 -14.96 -7.17
CA ASN A 64 0.63 -14.32 -7.08
C ASN A 64 0.75 -13.13 -8.03
N ALA A 65 1.38 -12.06 -7.54
CA ALA A 65 1.77 -10.91 -8.35
C ALA A 65 2.94 -10.16 -7.70
N TYR A 66 3.69 -9.43 -8.52
CA TYR A 66 4.69 -8.47 -8.09
C TYR A 66 4.19 -7.06 -8.36
N PHE A 67 4.46 -6.15 -7.45
CA PHE A 67 4.22 -4.72 -7.65
C PHE A 67 5.33 -3.90 -7.02
N SER A 68 5.52 -2.69 -7.51
CA SER A 68 6.60 -1.81 -7.11
C SER A 68 6.19 -0.36 -7.21
N ASN A 69 6.78 0.50 -6.37
CA ASN A 69 6.85 1.94 -6.57
C ASN A 69 8.30 2.39 -6.54
N VAL A 70 8.61 3.38 -7.39
CA VAL A 70 9.92 4.04 -7.44
C VAL A 70 9.81 5.40 -6.75
N TYR A 71 10.81 5.72 -5.95
CA TYR A 71 10.93 6.98 -5.21
C TYR A 71 12.32 7.57 -5.36
N GLU A 72 12.45 8.84 -5.01
CA GLU A 72 13.74 9.55 -4.92
C GLU A 72 14.02 9.92 -3.46
N ALA A 73 15.13 9.42 -2.93
CA ALA A 73 15.54 9.64 -1.55
C ALA A 73 15.92 11.12 -1.32
N GLY A 74 15.61 11.60 -0.13
CA GLY A 74 16.13 12.86 0.36
C GLY A 74 17.56 12.72 0.89
N LYS A 75 18.06 13.80 1.48
CA LYS A 75 19.41 13.82 2.06
C LYS A 75 19.48 13.08 3.37
N GLY A 76 20.46 12.16 3.48
CA GLY A 76 20.77 11.46 4.71
C GLY A 76 19.62 10.59 5.21
N GLU A 77 18.93 9.90 4.32
CA GLU A 77 17.81 9.03 4.64
C GLU A 77 18.23 7.55 4.64
N ASN A 78 17.62 6.79 5.54
CA ASN A 78 17.62 5.36 5.53
C ASN A 78 16.19 4.84 5.32
N LEU A 79 16.01 3.88 4.43
CA LEU A 79 14.72 3.22 4.23
C LEU A 79 14.49 2.23 5.37
N ALA A 80 13.42 2.46 6.14
CA ALA A 80 13.16 1.76 7.41
C ALA A 80 11.99 0.78 7.33
N ALA A 81 10.97 1.09 6.53
CA ALA A 81 9.78 0.26 6.43
C ALA A 81 9.03 0.49 5.12
N VAL A 82 8.10 -0.41 4.83
CA VAL A 82 7.15 -0.29 3.72
C VAL A 82 5.74 -0.59 4.21
N SER A 83 4.73 -0.08 3.51
CA SER A 83 3.36 -0.50 3.81
C SER A 83 2.55 -0.75 2.54
N PHE A 84 1.67 -1.74 2.65
CA PHE A 84 0.78 -2.17 1.59
C PHE A 84 -0.44 -2.89 2.16
N TYR A 85 -1.35 -3.31 1.29
CA TYR A 85 -2.56 -4.03 1.69
C TYR A 85 -2.46 -5.52 1.35
N ALA A 86 -2.86 -6.37 2.31
CA ALA A 86 -3.30 -7.72 2.03
C ALA A 86 -4.77 -7.68 1.61
N THR A 87 -5.08 -8.11 0.41
CA THR A 87 -6.45 -7.99 -0.15
C THR A 87 -7.40 -9.09 0.34
N ASP A 88 -6.86 -10.18 0.89
CA ASP A 88 -7.62 -11.24 1.56
C ASP A 88 -6.74 -11.88 2.66
N LYS A 89 -7.32 -12.88 3.37
CA LYS A 89 -6.66 -13.62 4.45
C LYS A 89 -5.52 -14.49 3.94
N ASP A 90 -4.67 -14.88 4.89
CA ASP A 90 -3.58 -15.84 4.70
C ASP A 90 -2.61 -15.42 3.55
N THR A 91 -2.43 -14.11 3.37
CA THR A 91 -1.54 -13.53 2.37
C THR A 91 -0.09 -13.69 2.79
N GLU A 92 0.73 -14.28 1.92
CA GLU A 92 2.19 -14.33 2.03
C GLU A 92 2.80 -13.16 1.25
N PHE A 93 3.96 -12.66 1.72
CA PHE A 93 4.68 -11.59 1.03
C PHE A 93 6.19 -11.73 1.13
N GLU A 94 6.88 -11.18 0.15
CA GLU A 94 8.33 -10.93 0.16
C GLU A 94 8.56 -9.47 -0.26
N VAL A 95 9.47 -8.79 0.42
CA VAL A 95 9.87 -7.41 0.12
C VAL A 95 11.29 -7.41 -0.39
N TYR A 96 11.50 -6.64 -1.46
CA TYR A 96 12.81 -6.41 -2.07
C TYR A 96 13.03 -4.91 -2.26
N VAL A 97 14.27 -4.50 -2.37
CA VAL A 97 14.67 -3.14 -2.72
C VAL A 97 15.60 -3.18 -3.92
N VAL A 98 15.44 -2.23 -4.82
CA VAL A 98 16.33 -1.96 -5.95
C VAL A 98 17.00 -0.62 -5.71
N ARG A 99 18.31 -0.62 -5.58
CA ARG A 99 19.14 0.57 -5.45
C ARG A 99 19.47 1.14 -6.83
N ASN A 100 19.69 2.45 -6.90
CA ASN A 100 20.11 3.15 -8.13
C ASN A 100 19.21 2.78 -9.33
N PHE A 101 17.89 2.91 -9.13
CA PHE A 101 16.90 2.55 -10.15
C PHE A 101 17.00 3.48 -11.37
N GLU A 102 17.20 2.93 -12.54
CA GLU A 102 17.24 3.66 -13.81
C GLU A 102 15.99 3.38 -14.65
N ASP A 103 15.70 2.11 -14.88
CA ASP A 103 14.59 1.63 -15.70
C ASP A 103 14.12 0.23 -15.27
N VAL A 104 13.24 -0.38 -16.04
CA VAL A 104 12.67 -1.71 -15.77
C VAL A 104 13.71 -2.84 -15.70
N ASP A 105 14.87 -2.68 -16.34
CA ASP A 105 15.96 -3.67 -16.26
C ASP A 105 16.61 -3.68 -14.88
N SER A 106 16.52 -2.57 -14.13
CA SER A 106 17.02 -2.46 -12.75
C SER A 106 16.34 -3.45 -11.81
N PHE A 107 15.10 -3.88 -12.09
CA PHE A 107 14.40 -4.89 -11.28
C PHE A 107 15.11 -6.25 -11.22
N LYS A 108 16.01 -6.54 -12.13
CA LYS A 108 16.85 -7.76 -12.10
C LYS A 108 17.84 -7.77 -10.94
N ASN A 109 18.17 -6.57 -10.43
CA ASN A 109 19.13 -6.37 -9.33
C ASN A 109 18.41 -6.18 -7.97
N ARG A 110 17.14 -6.62 -7.86
CA ARG A 110 16.41 -6.51 -6.60
C ARG A 110 17.04 -7.36 -5.50
N GLU A 111 17.25 -6.76 -4.36
CA GLU A 111 17.81 -7.39 -3.17
C GLU A 111 16.69 -7.74 -2.20
N PHE A 112 16.67 -8.98 -1.71
CA PHE A 112 15.70 -9.43 -0.71
C PHE A 112 15.93 -8.73 0.62
N VAL A 113 14.85 -8.26 1.25
CA VAL A 113 14.90 -7.59 2.55
C VAL A 113 14.22 -8.42 3.64
N THR A 114 12.97 -8.79 3.43
CA THR A 114 12.20 -9.53 4.42
C THR A 114 11.01 -10.24 3.78
N SER A 115 10.41 -11.17 4.52
CA SER A 115 9.19 -11.88 4.12
C SER A 115 8.31 -12.18 5.34
N GLY A 116 7.06 -12.50 5.10
CA GLY A 116 6.14 -12.85 6.15
C GLY A 116 4.77 -13.28 5.64
N SER A 117 3.82 -13.34 6.57
CA SER A 117 2.43 -13.65 6.26
C SER A 117 1.46 -12.77 7.04
N MET A 118 0.31 -12.48 6.43
CA MET A 118 -0.77 -11.67 6.99
C MET A 118 -2.03 -12.51 7.06
N LYS A 119 -2.45 -12.83 8.29
CA LYS A 119 -3.60 -13.71 8.54
C LYS A 119 -4.93 -13.13 8.08
N TYR A 120 -5.06 -11.81 8.06
CA TYR A 120 -6.30 -11.10 7.73
C TYR A 120 -6.07 -10.11 6.61
N ALA A 121 -7.11 -9.81 5.83
CA ALA A 121 -7.09 -8.67 4.93
C ALA A 121 -6.92 -7.35 5.72
N GLY A 122 -6.15 -6.41 5.19
CA GLY A 122 -5.93 -5.12 5.84
C GLY A 122 -4.71 -4.37 5.34
N TYR A 123 -4.50 -3.21 5.95
CA TYR A 123 -3.31 -2.39 5.75
C TYR A 123 -2.24 -2.75 6.76
N TYR A 124 -1.02 -2.97 6.29
CA TYR A 124 0.11 -3.39 7.11
C TYR A 124 1.34 -2.55 6.83
N THR A 125 2.06 -2.22 7.89
CA THR A 125 3.41 -1.70 7.82
C THR A 125 4.38 -2.82 8.21
N VAL A 126 5.40 -3.00 7.40
CA VAL A 126 6.46 -4.01 7.56
C VAL A 126 7.76 -3.27 7.81
N ASP A 127 8.23 -3.31 9.05
CA ASP A 127 9.54 -2.78 9.44
C ASP A 127 10.65 -3.65 8.85
N PHE A 128 11.71 -3.02 8.41
CA PHE A 128 12.89 -3.73 7.95
C PHE A 128 13.73 -4.23 9.13
N PRO A 129 14.31 -5.43 9.05
CA PRO A 129 15.19 -5.92 10.11
C PRO A 129 16.39 -5.02 10.38
N GLU A 130 16.90 -4.39 9.32
CA GLU A 130 17.94 -3.38 9.32
C GLU A 130 17.55 -2.28 8.33
N GLU A 131 17.74 -1.01 8.70
CA GLU A 131 17.51 0.10 7.81
C GLU A 131 18.51 0.09 6.64
N ILE A 132 18.03 0.41 5.45
CA ILE A 132 18.85 0.46 4.24
C ILE A 132 19.28 1.90 3.99
N GLU A 133 20.59 2.13 4.07
CA GLU A 133 21.14 3.44 3.76
C GLU A 133 20.94 3.79 2.28
N LEU A 134 20.36 4.97 2.01
CA LEU A 134 20.15 5.50 0.66
C LEU A 134 21.12 6.66 0.40
N GLU A 135 21.62 6.77 -0.82
CA GLU A 135 22.42 7.94 -1.21
C GLU A 135 21.53 9.18 -1.40
N ASP A 136 22.10 10.36 -1.29
CA ASP A 136 21.37 11.62 -1.50
C ASP A 136 20.83 11.68 -2.94
N ASN A 137 19.53 11.87 -3.10
CA ASN A 137 18.77 11.87 -4.36
C ASN A 137 18.84 10.56 -5.15
N GLU A 138 19.17 9.47 -4.48
CA GLU A 138 19.12 8.13 -5.08
C GLU A 138 17.69 7.78 -5.50
N ARG A 139 17.50 7.35 -6.73
CA ARG A 139 16.25 6.71 -7.13
C ARG A 139 16.30 5.25 -6.71
N TYR A 140 15.30 4.83 -5.97
CA TYR A 140 15.17 3.45 -5.49
C TYR A 140 13.76 2.92 -5.72
N ALA A 141 13.64 1.61 -5.90
CA ALA A 141 12.35 0.96 -5.99
C ALA A 141 12.14 0.02 -4.81
N VAL A 142 10.94 0.07 -4.24
CA VAL A 142 10.44 -0.98 -3.35
C VAL A 142 9.63 -1.96 -4.18
N VAL A 143 9.90 -3.25 -4.02
CA VAL A 143 9.20 -4.33 -4.73
C VAL A 143 8.55 -5.25 -3.72
N VAL A 144 7.30 -5.58 -3.93
CA VAL A 144 6.58 -6.57 -3.14
C VAL A 144 6.12 -7.71 -4.06
N ASN A 145 6.51 -8.93 -3.72
CA ASN A 145 5.86 -10.13 -4.20
C ASN A 145 4.76 -10.50 -3.21
N ILE A 146 3.54 -10.60 -3.68
CA ILE A 146 2.38 -10.96 -2.85
C ILE A 146 1.74 -12.23 -3.39
N LYS A 147 1.37 -13.13 -2.49
CA LYS A 147 0.59 -14.33 -2.81
C LYS A 147 -0.61 -14.42 -1.85
N THR A 148 -1.80 -14.24 -2.41
CA THR A 148 -3.06 -14.24 -1.66
C THR A 148 -3.91 -15.42 -2.11
N PRO A 149 -4.05 -16.49 -1.29
CA PRO A 149 -4.79 -17.69 -1.65
C PRO A 149 -6.25 -17.39 -2.06
N GLY A 150 -6.66 -17.90 -3.22
CA GLY A 150 -8.01 -17.70 -3.76
C GLY A 150 -8.24 -16.34 -4.45
N ALA A 151 -7.33 -15.40 -4.36
CA ALA A 151 -7.44 -14.11 -5.04
C ALA A 151 -7.10 -14.26 -6.54
N VAL A 152 -7.78 -13.46 -7.36
CA VAL A 152 -7.45 -13.29 -8.78
C VAL A 152 -6.81 -11.94 -9.07
N HIS A 153 -6.95 -11.01 -8.13
CA HIS A 153 -6.42 -9.65 -8.15
C HIS A 153 -5.83 -9.28 -6.79
N PRO A 154 -4.61 -9.73 -6.45
CA PRO A 154 -4.05 -9.56 -5.12
C PRO A 154 -3.47 -8.17 -4.83
N ILE A 155 -3.29 -7.31 -5.83
CA ILE A 155 -2.70 -5.98 -5.67
C ILE A 155 -3.79 -4.95 -5.38
N ALA A 156 -3.68 -4.22 -4.26
CA ALA A 156 -4.53 -3.07 -3.97
C ALA A 156 -4.06 -1.85 -4.78
N ILE A 157 -5.02 -1.15 -5.37
CA ILE A 157 -4.77 0.03 -6.22
C ILE A 157 -5.68 1.20 -5.87
N GLU A 158 -5.18 2.39 -6.19
CA GLU A 158 -5.94 3.63 -6.28
C GLU A 158 -6.24 3.94 -7.75
N TYR A 159 -7.48 4.26 -8.07
CA TYR A 159 -7.88 4.69 -9.40
C TYR A 159 -9.13 5.58 -9.36
N ASN A 160 -9.41 6.30 -10.43
CA ASN A 160 -10.60 7.15 -10.54
C ASN A 160 -11.84 6.29 -10.83
N ALA A 161 -12.49 5.83 -9.75
CA ALA A 161 -13.63 4.91 -9.81
C ALA A 161 -14.97 5.60 -10.08
N ASP A 162 -15.14 6.82 -9.57
CA ASP A 162 -16.39 7.60 -9.66
C ASP A 162 -16.11 9.12 -9.51
N GLU A 163 -17.17 9.92 -9.50
CA GLU A 163 -17.09 11.39 -9.39
C GLU A 163 -16.36 11.87 -8.12
N ARG A 164 -16.36 11.09 -7.03
CA ARG A 164 -15.70 11.44 -5.76
C ARG A 164 -14.19 11.28 -5.85
N THR A 165 -13.73 10.36 -6.68
CA THR A 165 -12.32 10.05 -6.89
C THR A 165 -11.73 10.74 -8.12
N ALA A 166 -12.57 11.31 -9.00
CA ALA A 166 -12.16 11.89 -10.28
C ALA A 166 -11.20 13.09 -10.19
N SER A 167 -11.14 13.76 -9.02
CA SER A 167 -10.25 14.91 -8.80
C SER A 167 -8.83 14.53 -8.35
N PHE A 168 -8.58 13.25 -8.05
CA PHE A 168 -7.27 12.80 -7.63
C PHE A 168 -6.37 12.50 -8.82
N ASP A 169 -5.11 12.92 -8.70
CA ASP A 169 -4.09 12.59 -9.68
C ASP A 169 -3.65 11.14 -9.48
N ILE A 170 -3.82 10.33 -10.51
CA ILE A 170 -3.40 8.93 -10.57
C ILE A 170 -2.20 8.73 -11.50
N SER A 171 -1.57 9.80 -11.94
CA SER A 171 -0.41 9.79 -12.83
C SER A 171 0.87 10.26 -12.15
N ASP A 172 0.79 10.66 -10.88
CA ASP A 172 1.90 11.22 -10.10
C ASP A 172 2.86 10.16 -9.52
N GLY A 173 2.55 8.86 -9.74
CA GLY A 173 3.36 7.74 -9.33
C GLY A 173 4.34 7.23 -10.40
N GLU A 174 5.21 6.34 -9.96
CA GLU A 174 6.03 5.49 -10.81
C GLU A 174 5.91 4.04 -10.34
N GLY A 175 4.70 3.49 -10.53
CA GLY A 175 4.32 2.15 -10.15
C GLY A 175 4.55 1.14 -11.26
N TYR A 176 4.92 -0.07 -10.88
CA TYR A 176 5.10 -1.18 -11.82
C TYR A 176 4.43 -2.44 -11.29
N ILE A 177 3.92 -3.26 -12.21
CA ILE A 177 3.33 -4.56 -11.92
C ILE A 177 3.94 -5.64 -12.81
N SER A 178 4.03 -6.85 -12.28
CA SER A 178 4.50 -8.04 -13.01
C SER A 178 3.89 -9.31 -12.42
N LEU A 179 3.63 -10.31 -13.25
CA LEU A 179 3.14 -11.62 -12.77
C LEU A 179 4.26 -12.42 -12.07
N TYR A 180 5.46 -12.42 -12.66
CA TYR A 180 6.58 -13.26 -12.22
C TYR A 180 7.83 -12.47 -11.80
N GLY A 181 7.74 -11.12 -11.78
CA GLY A 181 8.89 -10.27 -11.46
C GLY A 181 9.94 -10.17 -12.58
N GLU A 182 9.57 -10.51 -13.82
CA GLU A 182 10.46 -10.49 -15.00
C GLU A 182 10.04 -9.43 -16.01
N MET A 183 8.78 -9.46 -16.46
CA MET A 183 8.21 -8.46 -17.37
C MET A 183 7.38 -7.47 -16.56
N TRP A 184 7.77 -6.21 -16.62
CA TRP A 184 7.16 -5.14 -15.85
C TRP A 184 6.37 -4.18 -16.73
N HIS A 185 5.18 -3.83 -16.27
CA HIS A 185 4.30 -2.87 -16.90
C HIS A 185 4.08 -1.69 -15.96
N ARG A 186 4.16 -0.47 -16.47
CA ARG A 186 3.91 0.72 -15.67
C ARG A 186 2.43 0.88 -15.40
N ALA A 187 2.03 0.88 -14.11
CA ALA A 187 0.64 0.86 -13.68
C ALA A 187 -0.15 2.11 -14.12
N GLU A 188 0.44 3.29 -14.03
CA GLU A 188 -0.22 4.56 -14.38
C GLU A 188 -0.55 4.63 -15.88
N THR A 189 0.27 4.02 -16.74
CA THR A 189 0.08 4.06 -18.20
C THR A 189 -0.75 2.91 -18.73
N SER A 190 -0.50 1.68 -18.25
CA SER A 190 -1.18 0.47 -18.73
C SER A 190 -2.56 0.27 -18.09
N GLU A 191 -2.68 0.54 -16.79
CA GLU A 191 -3.86 0.21 -15.99
C GLU A 191 -4.60 1.45 -15.48
N LYS A 192 -4.04 2.65 -15.67
CA LYS A 192 -4.60 3.92 -15.19
C LYS A 192 -4.85 3.93 -13.68
N CYS A 193 -3.86 3.50 -12.91
CA CYS A 193 -3.93 3.42 -11.45
C CYS A 193 -2.57 3.65 -10.80
N ASN A 194 -2.59 4.02 -9.51
CA ASN A 194 -1.42 3.95 -8.62
C ASN A 194 -1.48 2.65 -7.82
N VAL A 195 -0.36 1.98 -7.62
CA VAL A 195 -0.27 0.84 -6.69
C VAL A 195 -0.22 1.35 -5.25
N CYS A 196 -0.96 0.71 -4.35
CA CYS A 196 -0.99 1.08 -2.93
C CYS A 196 0.24 0.51 -2.20
N LEU A 197 1.37 1.16 -2.40
CA LEU A 197 2.65 0.80 -1.77
C LEU A 197 3.35 2.08 -1.32
N LYS A 198 3.71 2.13 -0.04
CA LYS A 198 4.37 3.28 0.58
C LYS A 198 5.74 2.88 1.11
N ALA A 199 6.64 3.86 1.19
CA ALA A 199 7.94 3.70 1.82
C ALA A 199 8.13 4.72 2.94
N PHE A 200 8.81 4.31 4.00
CA PHE A 200 9.11 5.13 5.17
C PHE A 200 10.60 5.21 5.38
N THR A 201 11.08 6.41 5.63
CA THR A 201 12.50 6.65 5.88
C THR A 201 12.73 7.37 7.19
N ASN A 202 13.90 7.11 7.78
CA ASN A 202 14.44 7.84 8.92
C ASN A 202 15.67 8.64 8.50
N LYS A 203 15.92 9.74 9.19
CA LYS A 203 17.17 10.49 9.03
C LYS A 203 18.32 9.74 9.69
N ARG A 204 19.45 9.69 9.01
CA ARG A 204 20.68 9.20 9.63
C ARG A 204 21.04 10.05 10.85
N VAL A 205 21.23 9.38 11.97
CA VAL A 205 21.78 10.02 13.17
C VAL A 205 23.26 10.29 12.88
N GLN A 206 23.63 11.57 12.87
CA GLN A 206 25.04 12.00 12.70
C GLN A 206 25.84 11.73 13.97
#